data_7e4deb2fbac4024dd724dbd216b234bd
#
_entry.id   7e4deb2fbac4024dd724dbd216b234bd
#
_cell.length_a   1.000
_cell.length_b   1.000
_cell.length_c   1.000
_cell.angle_alpha   90.00
_cell.angle_beta   90.00
_cell.angle_gamma   90.00
#
_symmetry.space_group_name_H-M   'P 1'
#
loop_
_entity.id
_entity.type
_entity.pdbx_description
1 polymer ?
#
loop_
_entity_poly.entity_id
_entity_poly.type
_entity_poly.pdbx_seq_one_letter_code
_entity_poly.pdbx_strand_id
1 'polypeptide(L)'
;MRYLRHLYIQVLIGILIGGTIGYIWPGFGAQLKPLGDAFVSLIKMLIGPIIFTTVVVGIAGMGDLKKAGKVGFKAFVYFEIITTLALLIGLVVANVFTPGAGFHATPASLDAKAVAGYATSAQGMSVVDTLLHIIPKTFVSAFAEGDILQVLLLAMLFGLALGRIGDHGRPVMNLLHEVARVFFGIVEIVSKLAPIAAAGAMAFTIGKYGIGTLFILGKLMLCVYLTCGLFIFLLLGAIMRASGFSLWKMLKYIKEELLIVVGTSSSETALPGLMDKMEKAGCARPVVGIVIPAGYSFNLDGTCIYLTMAALFIAQATDTPMSLTQQLSLMAVLLLTSKGAAGVTGSGFITLAATLATTGSIPVAGIALIIGVDRFMSEARAITNFIGNAVATLVIAKWNGDYDASKGAEVSK
;
A
#
# COMPACT_ATOMS: atom_id res chain seq x y z
N MET A 1 -2.19 25.08 20.17
CA MET A 1 -1.64 25.33 18.80
C MET A 1 -0.69 24.21 18.29
N ARG A 2 -0.09 23.37 19.15
CA ARG A 2 0.85 22.31 18.72
C ARG A 2 0.17 21.20 17.90
N TYR A 3 -1.10 20.87 18.18
CA TYR A 3 -1.86 19.82 17.50
C TYR A 3 -2.28 20.16 16.07
N LEU A 4 -2.49 21.44 15.73
CA LEU A 4 -2.88 21.90 14.38
C LEU A 4 -1.76 21.75 13.33
N ARG A 5 -0.53 21.43 13.75
CA ARG A 5 0.63 21.20 12.85
C ARG A 5 0.67 19.77 12.28
N HIS A 6 -0.10 18.84 12.85
CA HIS A 6 -0.14 17.48 12.32
C HIS A 6 -1.03 17.41 11.08
N LEU A 7 -0.47 16.93 9.97
CA LEU A 7 -1.16 16.83 8.68
C LEU A 7 -2.50 16.10 8.81
N TYR A 8 -2.55 15.07 9.63
CA TYR A 8 -3.75 14.30 9.95
C TYR A 8 -4.90 15.18 10.51
N ILE A 9 -4.60 16.12 11.44
CA ILE A 9 -5.60 17.05 11.98
C ILE A 9 -6.06 18.04 10.90
N GLN A 10 -5.13 18.51 10.06
CA GLN A 10 -5.46 19.40 8.95
C GLN A 10 -6.38 18.70 7.94
N VAL A 11 -6.15 17.41 7.64
CA VAL A 11 -7.04 16.61 6.78
C VAL A 11 -8.42 16.44 7.40
N LEU A 12 -8.50 16.16 8.72
CA LEU A 12 -9.78 16.12 9.44
C LEU A 12 -10.57 17.43 9.33
N ILE A 13 -9.87 18.54 9.58
CA ILE A 13 -10.46 19.88 9.43
C ILE A 13 -10.91 20.11 7.99
N GLY A 14 -10.09 19.73 7.01
CA GLY A 14 -10.44 19.77 5.59
C GLY A 14 -11.72 18.98 5.28
N ILE A 15 -11.83 17.75 5.77
CA ILE A 15 -13.01 16.90 5.63
C ILE A 15 -14.26 17.59 6.23
N LEU A 16 -14.14 18.12 7.45
CA LEU A 16 -15.25 18.79 8.11
C LEU A 16 -15.69 20.05 7.36
N ILE A 17 -14.75 20.90 6.93
CA ILE A 17 -15.01 22.10 6.13
C ILE A 17 -15.67 21.71 4.80
N GLY A 18 -15.06 20.75 4.07
CA GLY A 18 -15.60 20.28 2.80
C GLY A 18 -16.99 19.68 2.94
N GLY A 19 -17.20 18.85 3.96
CA GLY A 19 -18.50 18.29 4.28
C GLY A 19 -19.55 19.36 4.56
N THR A 20 -19.20 20.37 5.34
CA THR A 20 -20.08 21.51 5.66
C THR A 20 -20.43 22.32 4.40
N ILE A 21 -19.42 22.61 3.55
CA ILE A 21 -19.64 23.32 2.27
C ILE A 21 -20.55 22.50 1.36
N GLY A 22 -20.30 21.20 1.20
CA GLY A 22 -21.12 20.33 0.36
C GLY A 22 -22.56 20.19 0.86
N TYR A 23 -22.77 20.22 2.18
CA TYR A 23 -24.10 20.16 2.79
C TYR A 23 -24.88 21.45 2.65
N ILE A 24 -24.26 22.63 2.96
CA ILE A 24 -24.93 23.92 2.96
C ILE A 24 -25.10 24.46 1.53
N TRP A 25 -24.08 24.29 0.69
CA TRP A 25 -24.04 24.77 -0.70
C TRP A 25 -23.73 23.63 -1.69
N PRO A 26 -24.68 22.71 -1.94
CA PRO A 26 -24.42 21.54 -2.77
C PRO A 26 -23.88 21.88 -4.17
N GLY A 27 -24.42 22.91 -4.82
CA GLY A 27 -23.99 23.36 -6.15
C GLY A 27 -22.57 23.88 -6.17
N PHE A 28 -22.12 24.63 -5.17
CA PHE A 28 -20.73 25.08 -5.03
C PHE A 28 -19.82 23.92 -4.62
N GLY A 29 -20.27 23.10 -3.68
CA GLY A 29 -19.53 21.89 -3.29
C GLY A 29 -19.19 21.01 -4.48
N ALA A 30 -20.16 20.80 -5.38
CA ALA A 30 -19.95 20.01 -6.60
C ALA A 30 -18.91 20.61 -7.55
N GLN A 31 -18.66 21.92 -7.53
CA GLN A 31 -17.63 22.59 -8.35
C GLN A 31 -16.23 22.44 -7.79
N LEU A 32 -16.06 21.99 -6.54
CA LEU A 32 -14.74 21.81 -5.90
C LEU A 32 -14.03 20.52 -6.30
N LYS A 33 -14.63 19.70 -7.17
CA LYS A 33 -14.01 18.48 -7.75
C LYS A 33 -12.58 18.68 -8.24
N PRO A 34 -12.20 19.77 -8.96
CA PRO A 34 -10.85 19.94 -9.48
C PRO A 34 -9.73 19.92 -8.42
N LEU A 35 -10.06 20.26 -7.16
CA LEU A 35 -9.06 20.21 -6.07
C LEU A 35 -8.63 18.76 -5.76
N GLY A 36 -9.57 17.82 -5.74
CA GLY A 36 -9.28 16.40 -5.64
C GLY A 36 -8.56 15.86 -6.86
N ASP A 37 -9.06 16.18 -8.05
CA ASP A 37 -8.50 15.71 -9.32
C ASP A 37 -7.05 16.18 -9.54
N ALA A 38 -6.73 17.43 -9.19
CA ALA A 38 -5.38 17.97 -9.26
C ALA A 38 -4.41 17.19 -8.34
N PHE A 39 -4.84 16.89 -7.13
CA PHE A 39 -4.04 16.07 -6.21
C PHE A 39 -3.80 14.66 -6.77
N VAL A 40 -4.83 14.01 -7.30
CA VAL A 40 -4.69 12.68 -7.93
C VAL A 40 -3.71 12.74 -9.10
N SER A 41 -3.77 13.78 -9.93
CA SER A 41 -2.85 13.95 -11.07
C SER A 41 -1.40 14.14 -10.62
N LEU A 42 -1.18 14.93 -9.57
CA LEU A 42 0.15 15.12 -8.97
C LEU A 42 0.71 13.82 -8.41
N ILE A 43 -0.13 12.98 -7.79
CA ILE A 43 0.29 11.66 -7.30
C ILE A 43 0.61 10.73 -8.47
N LYS A 44 -0.23 10.68 -9.50
CA LYS A 44 -0.05 9.78 -10.68
C LYS A 44 1.31 9.94 -11.35
N MET A 45 1.82 11.17 -11.50
CA MET A 45 3.12 11.41 -12.16
C MET A 45 4.30 10.77 -11.40
N LEU A 46 4.15 10.45 -10.13
CA LEU A 46 5.21 9.89 -9.28
C LEU A 46 5.21 8.35 -9.24
N ILE A 47 4.15 7.72 -9.75
CA ILE A 47 3.93 6.26 -9.63
C ILE A 47 5.09 5.47 -10.25
N GLY A 48 5.36 5.67 -11.53
CA GLY A 48 6.37 4.90 -12.27
C GLY A 48 7.77 5.02 -11.64
N PRO A 49 8.29 6.24 -11.45
CA PRO A 49 9.59 6.44 -10.81
C PRO A 49 9.72 5.84 -9.41
N ILE A 50 8.69 5.94 -8.58
CA ILE A 50 8.71 5.37 -7.22
C ILE A 50 8.74 3.85 -7.29
N ILE A 51 7.87 3.22 -8.08
CA ILE A 51 7.86 1.75 -8.23
C ILE A 51 9.22 1.27 -8.73
N PHE A 52 9.76 1.89 -9.77
CA PHE A 52 11.05 1.48 -10.31
C PHE A 52 12.16 1.54 -9.25
N THR A 53 12.33 2.69 -8.61
CA THR A 53 13.42 2.88 -7.67
C THR A 53 13.28 1.98 -6.43
N THR A 54 12.09 1.85 -5.86
CA THR A 54 11.87 1.03 -4.66
C THR A 54 12.02 -0.46 -4.93
N VAL A 55 11.49 -0.96 -6.05
CA VAL A 55 11.61 -2.38 -6.41
C VAL A 55 13.05 -2.73 -6.76
N VAL A 56 13.76 -1.90 -7.52
CA VAL A 56 15.17 -2.14 -7.85
C VAL A 56 16.01 -2.20 -6.58
N VAL A 57 15.88 -1.21 -5.71
CA VAL A 57 16.63 -1.16 -4.43
C VAL A 57 16.28 -2.35 -3.54
N GLY A 58 14.99 -2.72 -3.46
CA GLY A 58 14.54 -3.88 -2.69
C GLY A 58 15.15 -5.18 -3.18
N ILE A 59 15.16 -5.43 -4.49
CA ILE A 59 15.71 -6.66 -5.09
C ILE A 59 17.24 -6.67 -5.01
N ALA A 60 17.90 -5.60 -5.45
CA ALA A 60 19.37 -5.52 -5.48
C ALA A 60 19.98 -5.49 -4.06
N GLY A 61 19.27 -4.90 -3.09
CA GLY A 61 19.72 -4.77 -1.70
C GLY A 61 19.71 -6.08 -0.88
N MET A 62 19.25 -7.20 -1.42
CA MET A 62 19.23 -8.49 -0.70
C MET A 62 20.65 -9.05 -0.40
N GLY A 63 21.75 -8.40 -0.81
CA GLY A 63 23.11 -8.74 -0.45
C GLY A 63 23.68 -10.06 -1.03
N ASP A 64 24.65 -10.66 -0.35
CA ASP A 64 25.32 -11.90 -0.81
C ASP A 64 24.32 -13.06 -0.97
N LEU A 65 23.97 -13.32 -2.22
CA LEU A 65 22.98 -14.32 -2.66
C LEU A 65 23.31 -15.76 -2.18
N LYS A 66 24.55 -16.07 -1.86
CA LYS A 66 24.93 -17.42 -1.43
C LYS A 66 24.63 -17.68 0.06
N LYS A 67 24.88 -16.71 0.92
CA LYS A 67 24.59 -16.81 2.38
C LYS A 67 23.14 -16.43 2.69
N ALA A 68 22.63 -15.41 2.01
CA ALA A 68 21.26 -14.91 2.16
C ALA A 68 20.23 -15.81 1.47
N GLY A 69 20.63 -16.62 0.48
CA GLY A 69 19.71 -17.34 -0.40
C GLY A 69 18.68 -18.18 0.34
N LYS A 70 19.11 -18.93 1.37
CA LYS A 70 18.20 -19.80 2.15
C LYS A 70 17.24 -18.98 3.03
N VAL A 71 17.75 -17.95 3.70
CA VAL A 71 16.93 -17.06 4.53
C VAL A 71 16.02 -16.22 3.65
N GLY A 72 16.58 -15.62 2.58
CA GLY A 72 15.84 -14.81 1.62
C GLY A 72 14.73 -15.60 0.92
N PHE A 73 14.99 -16.85 0.51
CA PHE A 73 13.96 -17.71 -0.10
C PHE A 73 12.83 -18.03 0.89
N LYS A 74 13.16 -18.38 2.14
CA LYS A 74 12.15 -18.63 3.18
C LYS A 74 11.35 -17.36 3.49
N ALA A 75 12.02 -16.21 3.54
CA ALA A 75 11.38 -14.93 3.74
C ALA A 75 10.41 -14.62 2.59
N PHE A 76 10.87 -14.78 1.35
CA PHE A 76 10.04 -14.57 0.17
C PHE A 76 8.79 -15.45 0.16
N VAL A 77 8.96 -16.78 0.39
CA VAL A 77 7.82 -17.70 0.47
C VAL A 77 6.84 -17.29 1.58
N TYR A 78 7.35 -16.93 2.76
CA TYR A 78 6.53 -16.45 3.86
C TYR A 78 5.76 -15.19 3.46
N PHE A 79 6.44 -14.20 2.90
CA PHE A 79 5.82 -12.94 2.47
C PHE A 79 4.72 -13.15 1.44
N GLU A 80 4.95 -14.00 0.42
CA GLU A 80 3.95 -14.29 -0.60
C GLU A 80 2.71 -14.98 -0.03
N ILE A 81 2.89 -15.93 0.88
CA ILE A 81 1.76 -16.60 1.55
C ILE A 81 0.97 -15.59 2.39
N ILE A 82 1.64 -14.80 3.22
CA ILE A 82 1.00 -13.89 4.16
C ILE A 82 0.30 -12.73 3.43
N THR A 83 0.96 -12.13 2.43
CA THR A 83 0.35 -11.07 1.63
C THR A 83 -0.83 -11.59 0.80
N THR A 84 -0.78 -12.82 0.28
CA THR A 84 -1.92 -13.45 -0.39
C THR A 84 -3.09 -13.64 0.56
N LEU A 85 -2.83 -14.11 1.79
CA LEU A 85 -3.87 -14.24 2.81
C LEU A 85 -4.44 -12.88 3.22
N ALA A 86 -3.61 -11.84 3.30
CA ALA A 86 -4.06 -10.47 3.56
C ALA A 86 -5.02 -9.96 2.47
N LEU A 87 -4.67 -10.16 1.20
CA LEU A 87 -5.54 -9.84 0.05
C LEU A 87 -6.86 -10.63 0.11
N LEU A 88 -6.79 -11.94 0.39
CA LEU A 88 -7.98 -12.80 0.50
C LEU A 88 -8.90 -12.38 1.64
N ILE A 89 -8.37 -12.07 2.81
CA ILE A 89 -9.17 -11.59 3.94
C ILE A 89 -9.84 -10.27 3.58
N GLY A 90 -9.09 -9.34 2.95
CA GLY A 90 -9.64 -8.10 2.43
C GLY A 90 -10.77 -8.32 1.43
N LEU A 91 -10.60 -9.27 0.50
CA LEU A 91 -11.61 -9.65 -0.49
C LEU A 91 -12.88 -10.19 0.17
N VAL A 92 -12.74 -11.12 1.12
CA VAL A 92 -13.88 -11.70 1.84
C VAL A 92 -14.64 -10.62 2.60
N VAL A 93 -13.94 -9.77 3.38
CA VAL A 93 -14.59 -8.71 4.15
C VAL A 93 -15.26 -7.69 3.25
N ALA A 94 -14.63 -7.30 2.12
CA ALA A 94 -15.22 -6.36 1.17
C ALA A 94 -16.49 -6.90 0.49
N ASN A 95 -16.55 -8.21 0.23
CA ASN A 95 -17.76 -8.84 -0.34
C ASN A 95 -18.86 -9.08 0.69
N VAL A 96 -18.50 -9.42 1.94
CA VAL A 96 -19.47 -9.65 3.02
C VAL A 96 -20.13 -8.36 3.48
N PHE A 97 -19.33 -7.32 3.70
CA PHE A 97 -19.83 -6.04 4.24
C PHE A 97 -20.22 -5.04 3.15
N THR A 98 -19.82 -5.27 1.90
CA THR A 98 -20.12 -4.39 0.75
C THR A 98 -20.06 -2.90 1.11
N PRO A 99 -18.86 -2.36 1.48
CA PRO A 99 -18.74 -1.00 2.01
C PRO A 99 -19.08 0.10 1.01
N GLY A 100 -19.05 -0.17 -0.29
CA GLY A 100 -19.39 0.78 -1.35
C GLY A 100 -20.83 0.70 -1.84
N ALA A 101 -21.61 -0.30 -1.40
CA ALA A 101 -22.98 -0.48 -1.86
C ALA A 101 -23.89 0.71 -1.49
N GLY A 102 -24.71 1.15 -2.44
CA GLY A 102 -25.62 2.27 -2.27
C GLY A 102 -25.01 3.67 -2.49
N PHE A 103 -23.77 3.74 -2.96
CA PHE A 103 -23.11 5.01 -3.26
C PHE A 103 -23.54 5.59 -4.62
N HIS A 104 -23.71 4.75 -5.64
CA HIS A 104 -24.18 5.09 -6.99
C HIS A 104 -23.43 6.25 -7.66
N ALA A 105 -22.11 6.30 -7.50
CA ALA A 105 -21.25 7.24 -8.18
C ALA A 105 -21.14 6.86 -9.66
N THR A 106 -21.81 7.62 -10.55
CA THR A 106 -21.76 7.29 -11.98
C THR A 106 -20.36 7.55 -12.56
N PRO A 107 -19.80 6.61 -13.35
CA PRO A 107 -18.49 6.78 -14.01
C PRO A 107 -18.41 8.06 -14.87
N ALA A 108 -19.51 8.51 -15.44
CA ALA A 108 -19.61 9.76 -16.23
C ALA A 108 -19.42 11.04 -15.38
N SER A 109 -19.60 10.94 -14.06
CA SER A 109 -19.35 12.06 -13.13
C SER A 109 -17.88 12.10 -12.64
N LEU A 110 -17.17 11.02 -12.87
CA LEU A 110 -15.75 10.83 -12.62
C LEU A 110 -15.10 11.07 -13.98
N ASP A 111 -14.26 12.06 -14.13
CA ASP A 111 -13.70 12.56 -15.37
C ASP A 111 -13.33 11.45 -16.41
N ALA A 112 -14.25 11.18 -17.35
CA ALA A 112 -14.13 10.14 -18.35
C ALA A 112 -12.91 10.37 -19.29
N LYS A 113 -12.41 11.61 -19.43
CA LYS A 113 -11.24 11.91 -20.29
C LYS A 113 -9.94 11.39 -19.66
N ALA A 114 -9.85 11.37 -18.34
CA ALA A 114 -8.69 10.76 -17.65
C ALA A 114 -8.66 9.23 -17.78
N VAL A 115 -9.81 8.61 -18.07
CA VAL A 115 -9.99 7.14 -18.16
C VAL A 115 -9.98 6.64 -19.61
N ALA A 116 -10.33 7.47 -20.59
CA ALA A 116 -10.52 7.04 -21.99
C ALA A 116 -9.25 6.44 -22.63
N GLY A 117 -8.06 6.96 -22.28
CA GLY A 117 -6.78 6.42 -22.77
C GLY A 117 -6.46 5.01 -22.25
N TYR A 118 -6.98 4.64 -21.09
CA TYR A 118 -6.77 3.31 -20.48
C TYR A 118 -7.86 2.31 -20.85
N ALA A 119 -9.09 2.77 -21.05
CA ALA A 119 -10.21 1.92 -21.43
C ALA A 119 -10.09 1.37 -22.86
N THR A 120 -9.51 2.14 -23.79
CA THR A 120 -9.25 1.70 -25.18
C THR A 120 -8.16 0.62 -25.25
N SER A 121 -7.19 0.62 -24.34
CA SER A 121 -6.12 -0.38 -24.30
C SER A 121 -6.57 -1.74 -23.76
N ALA A 122 -7.66 -1.79 -23.00
CA ALA A 122 -8.14 -3.00 -22.32
C ALA A 122 -9.22 -3.78 -23.11
N GLN A 123 -9.90 -3.14 -24.08
CA GLN A 123 -10.96 -3.78 -24.84
C GLN A 123 -10.39 -4.52 -26.05
N GLY A 124 -10.24 -5.83 -25.95
CA GLY A 124 -10.01 -6.72 -27.09
C GLY A 124 -8.68 -7.47 -27.10
N MET A 125 -7.87 -7.41 -26.04
CA MET A 125 -6.61 -8.18 -25.97
C MET A 125 -6.88 -9.63 -25.57
N SER A 126 -6.32 -10.58 -26.32
CA SER A 126 -6.23 -11.97 -25.90
C SER A 126 -5.32 -12.07 -24.64
N VAL A 127 -5.39 -13.19 -23.91
CA VAL A 127 -4.48 -13.44 -22.77
C VAL A 127 -3.02 -13.35 -23.19
N VAL A 128 -2.70 -13.80 -24.41
CA VAL A 128 -1.35 -13.73 -25.00
C VAL A 128 -0.96 -12.27 -25.25
N ASP A 129 -1.86 -11.46 -25.82
CA ASP A 129 -1.59 -10.03 -26.06
C ASP A 129 -1.40 -9.28 -24.76
N THR A 130 -2.19 -9.61 -23.73
CA THR A 130 -2.02 -9.03 -22.37
C THR A 130 -0.66 -9.38 -21.76
N LEU A 131 -0.21 -10.64 -21.88
CA LEU A 131 1.10 -11.04 -21.39
C LEU A 131 2.23 -10.40 -22.20
N LEU A 132 2.10 -10.28 -23.51
CA LEU A 132 3.09 -9.61 -24.37
C LEU A 132 3.12 -8.10 -24.10
N HIS A 133 1.99 -7.49 -23.75
CA HIS A 133 1.93 -6.06 -23.41
C HIS A 133 2.70 -5.69 -22.14
N ILE A 134 2.98 -6.65 -21.25
CA ILE A 134 3.86 -6.44 -20.11
C ILE A 134 5.29 -6.08 -20.54
N ILE A 135 5.70 -6.47 -21.75
CA ILE A 135 7.02 -6.17 -22.30
C ILE A 135 6.97 -4.82 -23.01
N PRO A 136 7.66 -3.77 -22.50
CA PRO A 136 7.64 -2.46 -23.13
C PRO A 136 8.38 -2.46 -24.46
N LYS A 137 7.97 -1.61 -25.38
CA LYS A 137 8.66 -1.41 -26.67
C LYS A 137 10.06 -0.85 -26.48
N THR A 138 10.24 0.02 -25.52
CA THR A 138 11.53 0.59 -25.11
C THR A 138 11.56 0.77 -23.60
N PHE A 139 12.75 0.92 -23.01
CA PHE A 139 12.87 1.19 -21.58
C PHE A 139 12.11 2.45 -21.14
N VAL A 140 12.18 3.50 -21.94
CA VAL A 140 11.57 4.80 -21.63
C VAL A 140 10.07 4.79 -21.88
N SER A 141 9.57 4.00 -22.85
CA SER A 141 8.12 3.97 -23.15
C SER A 141 7.27 3.55 -21.95
N ALA A 142 7.76 2.63 -21.12
CA ALA A 142 7.07 2.19 -19.91
C ALA A 142 6.76 3.36 -18.96
N PHE A 143 7.71 4.30 -18.84
CA PHE A 143 7.52 5.49 -17.99
C PHE A 143 6.68 6.56 -18.69
N ALA A 144 6.90 6.77 -19.99
CA ALA A 144 6.19 7.79 -20.77
C ALA A 144 4.70 7.44 -20.95
N GLU A 145 4.39 6.18 -21.15
CA GLU A 145 3.02 5.67 -21.27
C GLU A 145 2.38 5.46 -19.88
N GLY A 146 3.19 5.41 -18.81
CA GLY A 146 2.72 5.21 -17.44
C GLY A 146 2.19 3.80 -17.18
N ASP A 147 2.63 2.81 -17.95
CA ASP A 147 2.24 1.41 -17.79
C ASP A 147 3.03 0.77 -16.64
N ILE A 148 2.31 0.50 -15.59
CA ILE A 148 2.88 0.04 -14.33
C ILE A 148 3.42 -1.39 -14.40
N LEU A 149 2.77 -2.29 -15.15
CA LEU A 149 3.27 -3.65 -15.33
C LEU A 149 4.58 -3.65 -16.11
N GLN A 150 4.70 -2.79 -17.10
CA GLN A 150 5.95 -2.61 -17.84
C GLN A 150 7.04 -2.04 -16.94
N VAL A 151 6.73 -0.99 -16.17
CA VAL A 151 7.67 -0.42 -15.19
C VAL A 151 8.10 -1.46 -14.16
N LEU A 152 7.17 -2.28 -13.66
CA LEU A 152 7.44 -3.33 -12.68
C LEU A 152 8.36 -4.42 -13.27
N LEU A 153 8.09 -4.88 -14.50
CA LEU A 153 8.95 -5.84 -15.20
C LEU A 153 10.38 -5.29 -15.34
N LEU A 154 10.51 -4.04 -15.82
CA LEU A 154 11.82 -3.38 -15.94
C LEU A 154 12.53 -3.27 -14.59
N ALA A 155 11.81 -2.90 -13.54
CA ALA A 155 12.36 -2.78 -12.20
C ALA A 155 12.86 -4.14 -11.65
N MET A 156 12.11 -5.22 -11.88
CA MET A 156 12.53 -6.57 -11.50
C MET A 156 13.78 -7.00 -12.26
N LEU A 157 13.80 -6.86 -13.60
CA LEU A 157 14.96 -7.23 -14.42
C LEU A 157 16.19 -6.41 -14.07
N PHE A 158 16.03 -5.10 -13.91
CA PHE A 158 17.11 -4.19 -13.53
C PHE A 158 17.66 -4.52 -12.13
N GLY A 159 16.78 -4.76 -11.15
CA GLY A 159 17.16 -5.14 -9.79
C GLY A 159 17.91 -6.47 -9.74
N LEU A 160 17.46 -7.48 -10.51
CA LEU A 160 18.16 -8.77 -10.63
C LEU A 160 19.53 -8.62 -11.29
N ALA A 161 19.63 -7.85 -12.39
CA ALA A 161 20.90 -7.59 -13.07
C ALA A 161 21.86 -6.83 -12.16
N LEU A 162 21.39 -5.78 -11.46
CA LEU A 162 22.18 -4.98 -10.53
C LEU A 162 22.69 -5.82 -9.35
N GLY A 163 21.86 -6.70 -8.79
CA GLY A 163 22.27 -7.63 -7.73
C GLY A 163 23.33 -8.62 -8.17
N ARG A 164 23.34 -9.05 -9.46
CA ARG A 164 24.38 -9.94 -10.04
C ARG A 164 25.72 -9.24 -10.24
N ILE A 165 25.74 -7.95 -10.50
CA ILE A 165 26.97 -7.16 -10.65
C ILE A 165 27.71 -7.03 -9.31
N GLY A 166 27.03 -7.24 -8.18
CA GLY A 166 27.62 -7.21 -6.85
C GLY A 166 28.17 -5.82 -6.47
N ASP A 167 29.40 -5.77 -5.96
CA ASP A 167 29.99 -4.52 -5.47
C ASP A 167 30.12 -3.42 -6.52
N HIS A 168 30.32 -3.77 -7.79
CA HIS A 168 30.36 -2.79 -8.89
C HIS A 168 29.01 -2.11 -9.12
N GLY A 169 27.90 -2.74 -8.71
CA GLY A 169 26.55 -2.16 -8.78
C GLY A 169 26.21 -1.22 -7.64
N ARG A 170 27.00 -1.17 -6.56
CA ARG A 170 26.73 -0.34 -5.39
C ARG A 170 26.52 1.16 -5.69
N PRO A 171 27.33 1.81 -6.57
CA PRO A 171 27.09 3.21 -6.91
C PRO A 171 25.72 3.45 -7.52
N VAL A 172 25.26 2.55 -8.41
CA VAL A 172 23.94 2.64 -9.04
C VAL A 172 22.84 2.40 -8.01
N MET A 173 22.99 1.41 -7.14
CA MET A 173 22.04 1.14 -6.07
C MET A 173 21.89 2.33 -5.10
N ASN A 174 23.03 2.93 -4.70
CA ASN A 174 23.02 4.11 -3.84
C ASN A 174 22.37 5.31 -4.54
N LEU A 175 22.66 5.51 -5.83
CA LEU A 175 22.02 6.57 -6.62
C LEU A 175 20.50 6.37 -6.67
N LEU A 176 20.02 5.15 -6.96
CA LEU A 176 18.59 4.84 -6.99
C LEU A 176 17.93 5.00 -5.63
N HIS A 177 18.65 4.66 -4.55
CA HIS A 177 18.17 4.91 -3.18
C HIS A 177 17.99 6.41 -2.91
N GLU A 178 18.97 7.24 -3.28
CA GLU A 178 18.86 8.71 -3.12
C GLU A 178 17.79 9.30 -4.03
N VAL A 179 17.66 8.81 -5.27
CA VAL A 179 16.59 9.19 -6.20
C VAL A 179 15.21 8.83 -5.64
N ALA A 180 15.06 7.64 -5.05
CA ALA A 180 13.83 7.25 -4.35
C ALA A 180 13.49 8.26 -3.23
N ARG A 181 14.49 8.68 -2.43
CA ARG A 181 14.31 9.69 -1.38
C ARG A 181 13.80 11.01 -1.94
N VAL A 182 14.32 11.45 -3.10
CA VAL A 182 13.84 12.65 -3.78
C VAL A 182 12.38 12.51 -4.17
N PHE A 183 11.97 11.38 -4.77
CA PHE A 183 10.57 11.14 -5.12
C PHE A 183 9.66 11.10 -3.89
N PHE A 184 10.09 10.47 -2.79
CA PHE A 184 9.34 10.52 -1.54
C PHE A 184 9.30 11.93 -0.95
N GLY A 185 10.35 12.73 -1.10
CA GLY A 185 10.33 14.15 -0.76
C GLY A 185 9.27 14.93 -1.55
N ILE A 186 9.12 14.63 -2.85
CA ILE A 186 8.05 15.22 -3.68
C ILE A 186 6.67 14.74 -3.19
N VAL A 187 6.52 13.45 -2.87
CA VAL A 187 5.28 12.94 -2.26
C VAL A 187 4.94 13.69 -0.97
N GLU A 188 5.94 13.97 -0.12
CA GLU A 188 5.73 14.75 1.10
C GLU A 188 5.25 16.18 0.81
N ILE A 189 5.83 16.84 -0.20
CA ILE A 189 5.39 18.18 -0.66
C ILE A 189 3.95 18.11 -1.17
N VAL A 190 3.65 17.18 -2.06
CA VAL A 190 2.32 16.97 -2.63
C VAL A 190 1.31 16.61 -1.53
N SER A 191 1.70 15.76 -0.57
CA SER A 191 0.84 15.38 0.57
C SER A 191 0.40 16.57 1.43
N LYS A 192 1.14 17.68 1.45
CA LYS A 192 0.71 18.90 2.15
C LYS A 192 -0.54 19.54 1.53
N LEU A 193 -0.85 19.20 0.28
CA LEU A 193 -2.08 19.60 -0.39
C LEU A 193 -3.27 18.68 -0.03
N ALA A 194 -3.02 17.55 0.63
CA ALA A 194 -4.06 16.59 0.99
C ALA A 194 -5.22 17.19 1.81
N PRO A 195 -5.04 18.15 2.74
CA PRO A 195 -6.16 18.79 3.43
C PRO A 195 -7.10 19.54 2.47
N ILE A 196 -6.53 20.25 1.49
CA ILE A 196 -7.29 21.00 0.48
C ILE A 196 -8.00 20.02 -0.47
N ALA A 197 -7.29 18.99 -0.92
CA ALA A 197 -7.86 17.93 -1.76
C ALA A 197 -9.00 17.19 -1.05
N ALA A 198 -8.80 16.86 0.23
CA ALA A 198 -9.82 16.21 1.05
C ALA A 198 -11.05 17.09 1.24
N ALA A 199 -10.86 18.39 1.47
CA ALA A 199 -11.94 19.34 1.54
C ALA A 199 -12.73 19.40 0.21
N GLY A 200 -12.02 19.53 -0.93
CA GLY A 200 -12.63 19.55 -2.25
C GLY A 200 -13.37 18.25 -2.59
N ALA A 201 -12.75 17.11 -2.35
CA ALA A 201 -13.33 15.79 -2.59
C ALA A 201 -14.59 15.55 -1.72
N MET A 202 -14.52 15.92 -0.44
CA MET A 202 -15.66 15.77 0.49
C MET A 202 -16.80 16.73 0.14
N ALA A 203 -16.48 17.99 -0.20
CA ALA A 203 -17.48 18.98 -0.63
C ALA A 203 -18.18 18.50 -1.92
N PHE A 204 -17.41 18.00 -2.88
CA PHE A 204 -17.98 17.41 -4.11
C PHE A 204 -18.85 16.20 -3.81
N THR A 205 -18.36 15.29 -2.97
CA THR A 205 -19.05 14.04 -2.64
C THR A 205 -20.40 14.33 -1.96
N ILE A 206 -20.42 15.17 -0.92
CA ILE A 206 -21.64 15.52 -0.20
C ILE A 206 -22.54 16.42 -1.05
N GLY A 207 -21.98 17.38 -1.77
CA GLY A 207 -22.74 18.27 -2.64
C GLY A 207 -23.46 17.54 -3.77
N LYS A 208 -22.84 16.49 -4.31
CA LYS A 208 -23.42 15.70 -5.41
C LYS A 208 -24.28 14.52 -4.95
N TYR A 209 -23.84 13.81 -3.90
CA TYR A 209 -24.46 12.55 -3.48
C TYR A 209 -25.22 12.63 -2.15
N GLY A 210 -25.06 13.73 -1.41
CA GLY A 210 -25.70 13.95 -0.11
C GLY A 210 -24.90 13.39 1.09
N ILE A 211 -25.36 13.73 2.30
CA ILE A 211 -24.65 13.40 3.56
C ILE A 211 -24.60 11.89 3.87
N GLY A 212 -25.52 11.12 3.30
CA GLY A 212 -25.54 9.65 3.44
C GLY A 212 -24.23 8.99 3.02
N THR A 213 -23.46 9.63 2.13
CA THR A 213 -22.16 9.11 1.66
C THR A 213 -21.10 9.04 2.75
N LEU A 214 -21.16 9.91 3.78
CA LEU A 214 -20.25 9.84 4.94
C LEU A 214 -20.41 8.53 5.71
N PHE A 215 -21.63 8.02 5.83
CA PHE A 215 -21.85 6.71 6.45
C PHE A 215 -21.19 5.59 5.64
N ILE A 216 -21.21 5.71 4.31
CA ILE A 216 -20.60 4.72 3.41
C ILE A 216 -19.06 4.75 3.53
N LEU A 217 -18.45 5.95 3.55
CA LEU A 217 -16.99 6.10 3.77
C LEU A 217 -16.57 5.65 5.18
N GLY A 218 -17.35 5.95 6.19
CA GLY A 218 -17.16 5.44 7.57
C GLY A 218 -17.23 3.92 7.62
N LYS A 219 -18.14 3.32 6.85
CA LYS A 219 -18.24 1.86 6.70
C LYS A 219 -16.96 1.27 6.08
N LEU A 220 -16.40 1.90 5.04
CA LEU A 220 -15.11 1.47 4.47
C LEU A 220 -14.00 1.52 5.51
N MET A 221 -13.85 2.64 6.22
CA MET A 221 -12.85 2.78 7.29
C MET A 221 -13.00 1.67 8.33
N LEU A 222 -14.22 1.49 8.84
CA LEU A 222 -14.51 0.45 9.84
C LEU A 222 -14.15 -0.95 9.32
N CYS A 223 -14.49 -1.25 8.07
CA CYS A 223 -14.13 -2.52 7.44
C CYS A 223 -12.61 -2.70 7.34
N VAL A 224 -11.86 -1.66 6.94
CA VAL A 224 -10.39 -1.71 6.88
C VAL A 224 -9.78 -1.94 8.26
N TYR A 225 -10.21 -1.18 9.28
CA TYR A 225 -9.71 -1.34 10.65
C TYR A 225 -10.06 -2.72 11.23
N LEU A 226 -11.30 -3.19 11.01
CA LEU A 226 -11.73 -4.53 11.42
C LEU A 226 -10.87 -5.60 10.75
N THR A 227 -10.64 -5.48 9.44
CA THR A 227 -9.84 -6.44 8.67
C THR A 227 -8.40 -6.48 9.16
N CYS A 228 -7.78 -5.30 9.38
CA CYS A 228 -6.44 -5.20 9.98
C CYS A 228 -6.40 -5.85 11.38
N GLY A 229 -7.42 -5.60 12.20
CA GLY A 229 -7.54 -6.23 13.52
C GLY A 229 -7.66 -7.76 13.43
N LEU A 230 -8.56 -8.27 12.58
CA LEU A 230 -8.71 -9.72 12.35
C LEU A 230 -7.40 -10.34 11.84
N PHE A 231 -6.73 -9.68 10.89
CA PHE A 231 -5.45 -10.14 10.37
C PHE A 231 -4.38 -10.22 11.47
N ILE A 232 -4.21 -9.17 12.27
CA ILE A 232 -3.20 -9.12 13.33
C ILE A 232 -3.52 -10.16 14.43
N PHE A 233 -4.74 -10.14 14.97
CA PHE A 233 -5.04 -10.92 16.16
C PHE A 233 -5.36 -12.38 15.86
N LEU A 234 -6.04 -12.68 14.74
CA LEU A 234 -6.36 -14.07 14.38
C LEU A 234 -5.22 -14.71 13.58
N LEU A 235 -4.85 -14.15 12.42
CA LEU A 235 -3.86 -14.80 11.55
C LEU A 235 -2.46 -14.71 12.12
N LEU A 236 -1.93 -13.50 12.34
CA LEU A 236 -0.58 -13.35 12.90
C LEU A 236 -0.51 -13.88 14.33
N GLY A 237 -1.58 -13.75 15.11
CA GLY A 237 -1.67 -14.35 16.45
C GLY A 237 -1.58 -15.88 16.43
N ALA A 238 -2.25 -16.55 15.48
CA ALA A 238 -2.17 -17.99 15.30
C ALA A 238 -0.75 -18.43 14.86
N ILE A 239 -0.14 -17.70 13.92
CA ILE A 239 1.23 -17.96 13.44
C ILE A 239 2.24 -17.82 14.60
N MET A 240 2.16 -16.75 15.37
CA MET A 240 3.01 -16.52 16.54
C MET A 240 2.86 -17.65 17.56
N ARG A 241 1.61 -18.02 17.87
CA ARG A 241 1.31 -19.12 18.79
C ARG A 241 1.86 -20.46 18.32
N ALA A 242 1.69 -20.78 17.03
CA ALA A 242 2.23 -22.00 16.40
C ALA A 242 3.76 -22.00 16.42
N SER A 243 4.39 -20.83 16.27
CA SER A 243 5.84 -20.66 16.34
C SER A 243 6.39 -20.58 17.77
N GLY A 244 5.56 -20.70 18.82
CA GLY A 244 6.00 -20.66 20.21
C GLY A 244 6.22 -19.26 20.79
N PHE A 245 5.72 -18.23 20.10
CA PHE A 245 5.79 -16.84 20.54
C PHE A 245 4.43 -16.32 21.02
N SER A 246 4.43 -15.22 21.77
CA SER A 246 3.23 -14.51 22.19
C SER A 246 3.10 -13.20 21.43
N LEU A 247 2.03 -13.06 20.61
CA LEU A 247 1.75 -11.81 19.91
C LEU A 247 1.64 -10.64 20.91
N TRP A 248 0.94 -10.86 22.03
CA TRP A 248 0.72 -9.79 23.01
C TRP A 248 2.00 -9.31 23.68
N LYS A 249 2.90 -10.24 24.05
CA LYS A 249 4.22 -9.89 24.58
C LYS A 249 5.05 -9.14 23.55
N MET A 250 5.05 -9.59 22.28
CA MET A 250 5.74 -8.90 21.19
C MET A 250 5.21 -7.47 21.00
N LEU A 251 3.88 -7.27 20.95
CA LEU A 251 3.30 -5.94 20.80
C LEU A 251 3.70 -5.02 21.95
N LYS A 252 3.73 -5.53 23.19
CA LYS A 252 4.20 -4.80 24.36
C LYS A 252 5.69 -4.45 24.25
N TYR A 253 6.48 -5.34 23.68
CA TYR A 253 7.92 -5.18 23.50
C TYR A 253 8.27 -4.09 22.48
N ILE A 254 7.53 -4.02 21.36
CA ILE A 254 7.74 -3.04 20.28
C ILE A 254 6.81 -1.80 20.39
N LYS A 255 6.18 -1.56 21.55
CA LYS A 255 5.18 -0.49 21.71
C LYS A 255 5.71 0.91 21.40
N GLU A 256 6.99 1.17 21.69
CA GLU A 256 7.61 2.48 21.46
C GLU A 256 7.74 2.77 19.97
N GLU A 257 8.18 1.78 19.20
CA GLU A 257 8.26 1.85 17.74
C GLU A 257 6.87 1.95 17.14
N LEU A 258 5.88 1.22 17.68
CA LEU A 258 4.48 1.35 17.25
C LEU A 258 3.95 2.76 17.45
N LEU A 259 4.29 3.44 18.55
CA LEU A 259 3.90 4.84 18.78
C LEU A 259 4.55 5.79 17.76
N ILE A 260 5.79 5.52 17.34
CA ILE A 260 6.45 6.28 16.27
C ILE A 260 5.69 6.07 14.94
N VAL A 261 5.34 4.83 14.62
CA VAL A 261 4.56 4.51 13.41
C VAL A 261 3.20 5.20 13.41
N VAL A 262 2.47 5.18 14.54
CA VAL A 262 1.19 5.90 14.70
C VAL A 262 1.38 7.40 14.48
N GLY A 263 2.39 8.00 15.13
CA GLY A 263 2.63 9.44 15.04
C GLY A 263 3.04 9.91 13.64
N THR A 264 3.77 9.08 12.88
CA THR A 264 4.27 9.40 11.54
C THR A 264 3.41 8.85 10.41
N SER A 265 2.55 7.87 10.69
CA SER A 265 1.83 7.03 9.71
C SER A 265 2.79 6.40 8.69
N SER A 266 4.02 6.12 9.10
CA SER A 266 5.06 5.50 8.29
C SER A 266 5.77 4.41 9.09
N SER A 267 5.72 3.19 8.60
CA SER A 267 6.43 2.07 9.21
C SER A 267 7.96 2.18 9.04
N GLU A 268 8.42 2.88 7.99
CA GLU A 268 9.86 3.04 7.72
C GLU A 268 10.59 3.87 8.78
N THR A 269 9.90 4.80 9.43
CA THR A 269 10.52 5.65 10.47
C THR A 269 10.96 4.86 11.70
N ALA A 270 10.33 3.72 11.96
CA ALA A 270 10.64 2.84 13.09
C ALA A 270 11.51 1.62 12.70
N LEU A 271 11.95 1.53 11.43
CA LEU A 271 12.75 0.40 10.92
C LEU A 271 14.02 0.15 11.74
N PRO A 272 14.89 1.16 12.02
CA PRO A 272 16.12 0.91 12.79
C PRO A 272 15.84 0.41 14.20
N GLY A 273 14.80 0.96 14.86
CA GLY A 273 14.36 0.52 16.19
C GLY A 273 13.87 -0.93 16.18
N LEU A 274 13.11 -1.32 15.15
CA LEU A 274 12.65 -2.71 15.00
C LEU A 274 13.83 -3.66 14.81
N MET A 275 14.84 -3.30 14.00
CA MET A 275 16.03 -4.12 13.80
C MET A 275 16.77 -4.37 15.12
N ASP A 276 17.05 -3.33 15.87
CA ASP A 276 17.73 -3.43 17.18
C ASP A 276 16.93 -4.29 18.17
N LYS A 277 15.61 -4.08 18.24
CA LYS A 277 14.74 -4.87 19.11
C LYS A 277 14.66 -6.34 18.71
N MET A 278 14.61 -6.66 17.43
CA MET A 278 14.57 -8.06 16.98
C MET A 278 15.90 -8.78 17.23
N GLU A 279 17.05 -8.11 17.09
CA GLU A 279 18.34 -8.66 17.49
C GLU A 279 18.39 -8.94 19.01
N LYS A 280 17.94 -7.99 19.83
CA LYS A 280 17.86 -8.15 21.28
C LYS A 280 16.88 -9.22 21.71
N ALA A 281 15.81 -9.43 20.95
CA ALA A 281 14.84 -10.51 21.16
C ALA A 281 15.37 -11.89 20.77
N GLY A 282 16.63 -11.99 20.30
CA GLY A 282 17.29 -13.26 20.03
C GLY A 282 17.31 -13.66 18.55
N CYS A 283 16.85 -12.82 17.62
CA CYS A 283 17.02 -13.09 16.19
C CYS A 283 18.46 -12.81 15.76
N ALA A 284 19.07 -13.73 15.01
CA ALA A 284 20.42 -13.54 14.50
C ALA A 284 20.49 -12.33 13.54
N ARG A 285 21.56 -11.54 13.64
CA ARG A 285 21.81 -10.37 12.80
C ARG A 285 21.58 -10.57 11.31
N PRO A 286 22.08 -11.68 10.68
CA PRO A 286 21.85 -11.90 9.25
C PRO A 286 20.36 -12.04 8.89
N VAL A 287 19.57 -12.65 9.77
CA VAL A 287 18.11 -12.79 9.56
C VAL A 287 17.43 -11.42 9.65
N VAL A 288 17.75 -10.64 10.69
CA VAL A 288 17.21 -9.29 10.89
C VAL A 288 17.54 -8.40 9.69
N GLY A 289 18.82 -8.40 9.27
CA GLY A 289 19.31 -7.59 8.15
C GLY A 289 18.73 -7.95 6.78
N ILE A 290 18.19 -9.17 6.60
CA ILE A 290 17.53 -9.58 5.35
C ILE A 290 16.02 -9.41 5.46
N VAL A 291 15.41 -9.96 6.51
CA VAL A 291 13.96 -10.07 6.60
C VAL A 291 13.29 -8.71 6.78
N ILE A 292 13.82 -7.85 7.67
CA ILE A 292 13.21 -6.56 7.92
C ILE A 292 13.28 -5.65 6.69
N PRO A 293 14.45 -5.35 6.10
CA PRO A 293 14.50 -4.51 4.91
C PRO A 293 13.70 -5.08 3.73
N ALA A 294 13.80 -6.41 3.47
CA ALA A 294 13.01 -7.05 2.42
C ALA A 294 11.51 -6.96 2.70
N GLY A 295 11.09 -7.11 3.96
CA GLY A 295 9.70 -7.05 4.37
C GLY A 295 9.05 -5.68 4.10
N TYR A 296 9.82 -4.60 4.13
CA TYR A 296 9.32 -3.25 3.78
C TYR A 296 8.97 -3.08 2.30
N SER A 297 9.37 -4.01 1.44
CA SER A 297 8.98 -4.05 0.03
C SER A 297 8.06 -5.23 -0.29
N PHE A 298 8.24 -6.37 0.37
CA PHE A 298 7.57 -7.62 0.00
C PHE A 298 6.49 -8.09 0.99
N ASN A 299 6.47 -7.58 2.23
CA ASN A 299 5.51 -7.97 3.27
C ASN A 299 4.67 -6.79 3.75
N LEU A 300 3.95 -6.16 2.84
CA LEU A 300 3.11 -5.01 3.11
C LEU A 300 1.65 -5.44 3.33
N ASP A 301 1.40 -6.23 4.38
CA ASP A 301 0.12 -6.87 4.67
C ASP A 301 -1.04 -5.89 4.80
N GLY A 302 -0.85 -4.83 5.58
CA GLY A 302 -1.86 -3.77 5.73
C GLY A 302 -2.11 -3.00 4.44
N THR A 303 -1.07 -2.86 3.59
CA THR A 303 -1.22 -2.28 2.26
C THR A 303 -2.05 -3.20 1.36
N CYS A 304 -1.81 -4.51 1.40
CA CYS A 304 -2.59 -5.50 0.65
C CYS A 304 -4.07 -5.47 1.06
N ILE A 305 -4.37 -5.45 2.36
CA ILE A 305 -5.74 -5.30 2.87
C ILE A 305 -6.39 -4.02 2.32
N TYR A 306 -5.68 -2.90 2.46
CA TYR A 306 -6.16 -1.60 1.98
C TYR A 306 -6.44 -1.61 0.48
N LEU A 307 -5.50 -2.10 -0.33
CA LEU A 307 -5.62 -2.10 -1.79
C LEU A 307 -6.84 -2.90 -2.26
N THR A 308 -7.04 -4.10 -1.70
CA THR A 308 -8.20 -4.94 -2.04
C THR A 308 -9.50 -4.27 -1.64
N MET A 309 -9.58 -3.76 -0.41
CA MET A 309 -10.80 -3.14 0.10
C MET A 309 -11.13 -1.84 -0.62
N ALA A 310 -10.13 -1.01 -0.91
CA ALA A 310 -10.31 0.24 -1.63
C ALA A 310 -10.73 0.00 -3.10
N ALA A 311 -10.11 -0.96 -3.79
CA ALA A 311 -10.46 -1.29 -5.16
C ALA A 311 -11.91 -1.81 -5.26
N LEU A 312 -12.28 -2.75 -4.38
CA LEU A 312 -13.65 -3.30 -4.35
C LEU A 312 -14.68 -2.25 -3.89
N PHE A 313 -14.31 -1.38 -2.93
CA PHE A 313 -15.16 -0.25 -2.57
C PHE A 313 -15.45 0.63 -3.78
N ILE A 314 -14.42 1.00 -4.56
CA ILE A 314 -14.60 1.84 -5.75
C ILE A 314 -15.48 1.12 -6.77
N ALA A 315 -15.25 -0.19 -7.01
CA ALA A 315 -16.07 -0.97 -7.91
C ALA A 315 -17.56 -0.98 -7.47
N GLN A 316 -17.82 -1.20 -6.19
CA GLN A 316 -19.17 -1.18 -5.62
C GLN A 316 -19.79 0.23 -5.67
N ALA A 317 -19.01 1.27 -5.33
CA ALA A 317 -19.48 2.64 -5.30
C ALA A 317 -19.76 3.24 -6.69
N THR A 318 -19.15 2.67 -7.74
CA THR A 318 -19.36 3.08 -9.14
C THR A 318 -20.28 2.16 -9.90
N ASP A 319 -21.01 1.27 -9.21
CA ASP A 319 -21.90 0.26 -9.81
C ASP A 319 -21.20 -0.57 -10.92
N THR A 320 -19.91 -0.87 -10.72
CA THR A 320 -19.12 -1.72 -11.60
C THR A 320 -19.10 -3.16 -11.05
N PRO A 321 -20.04 -4.02 -11.44
CA PRO A 321 -20.11 -5.37 -10.89
C PRO A 321 -18.89 -6.18 -11.33
N MET A 322 -18.25 -6.85 -10.40
CA MET A 322 -17.11 -7.72 -10.67
C MET A 322 -17.46 -9.17 -10.38
N SER A 323 -17.31 -10.04 -11.38
CA SER A 323 -17.36 -11.48 -11.18
C SER A 323 -16.23 -11.95 -10.26
N LEU A 324 -16.38 -13.11 -9.64
CA LEU A 324 -15.31 -13.68 -8.79
C LEU A 324 -14.00 -13.85 -9.57
N THR A 325 -14.07 -14.26 -10.84
CA THR A 325 -12.87 -14.37 -11.70
C THR A 325 -12.16 -13.02 -11.87
N GLN A 326 -12.90 -11.93 -12.10
CA GLN A 326 -12.32 -10.59 -12.20
C GLN A 326 -11.71 -10.13 -10.89
N GLN A 327 -12.35 -10.44 -9.75
CA GLN A 327 -11.81 -10.13 -8.42
C GLN A 327 -10.52 -10.91 -8.14
N LEU A 328 -10.44 -12.19 -8.53
CA LEU A 328 -9.23 -13.00 -8.41
C LEU A 328 -8.11 -12.49 -9.35
N SER A 329 -8.47 -12.07 -10.57
CA SER A 329 -7.52 -11.43 -11.48
C SER A 329 -6.99 -10.12 -10.91
N LEU A 330 -7.86 -9.28 -10.33
CA LEU A 330 -7.47 -8.07 -9.62
C LEU A 330 -6.50 -8.39 -8.47
N MET A 331 -6.78 -9.43 -7.67
CA MET A 331 -5.88 -9.88 -6.61
C MET A 331 -4.50 -10.27 -7.13
N ALA A 332 -4.42 -10.99 -8.25
CA ALA A 332 -3.14 -11.36 -8.85
C ALA A 332 -2.33 -10.11 -9.25
N VAL A 333 -2.99 -9.09 -9.83
CA VAL A 333 -2.35 -7.79 -10.12
C VAL A 333 -1.94 -7.08 -8.83
N LEU A 334 -2.80 -7.04 -7.82
CA LEU A 334 -2.50 -6.44 -6.53
C LEU A 334 -1.31 -7.11 -5.82
N LEU A 335 -1.20 -8.42 -5.92
CA LEU A 335 -0.06 -9.16 -5.35
C LEU A 335 1.27 -8.69 -5.95
N LEU A 336 1.29 -8.39 -7.24
CA LEU A 336 2.48 -7.88 -7.94
C LEU A 336 2.71 -6.39 -7.64
N THR A 337 1.68 -5.56 -7.79
CA THR A 337 1.80 -4.10 -7.66
C THR A 337 2.05 -3.68 -6.21
N SER A 338 1.58 -4.45 -5.22
CA SER A 338 1.87 -4.19 -3.80
C SER A 338 3.37 -4.19 -3.48
N LYS A 339 4.20 -4.91 -4.25
CA LYS A 339 5.66 -4.94 -4.08
C LYS A 339 6.33 -3.61 -4.46
N GLY A 340 5.67 -2.78 -5.25
CA GLY A 340 6.10 -1.40 -5.55
C GLY A 340 5.59 -0.36 -4.55
N ALA A 341 4.77 -0.76 -3.57
CA ALA A 341 4.37 0.14 -2.50
C ALA A 341 5.52 0.33 -1.49
N ALA A 342 5.49 1.45 -0.77
CA ALA A 342 6.40 1.70 0.34
C ALA A 342 5.62 1.86 1.65
N GLY A 343 6.29 1.70 2.78
CA GLY A 343 5.69 1.83 4.11
C GLY A 343 5.42 3.27 4.56
N VAL A 344 5.19 4.19 3.62
CA VAL A 344 5.00 5.62 3.87
C VAL A 344 3.61 6.10 3.45
N THR A 345 3.23 7.26 3.97
CA THR A 345 1.95 7.90 3.65
C THR A 345 1.81 8.19 2.16
N GLY A 346 0.67 7.89 1.58
CA GLY A 346 0.36 8.15 0.17
C GLY A 346 0.83 7.06 -0.80
N SER A 347 1.79 6.20 -0.43
CA SER A 347 2.29 5.15 -1.33
C SER A 347 1.21 4.14 -1.74
N GLY A 348 0.34 3.74 -0.79
CA GLY A 348 -0.78 2.83 -1.09
C GLY A 348 -1.81 3.44 -2.03
N PHE A 349 -2.03 4.76 -1.93
CA PHE A 349 -2.89 5.49 -2.85
C PHE A 349 -2.32 5.49 -4.28
N ILE A 350 -1.00 5.70 -4.39
CA ILE A 350 -0.26 5.61 -5.65
C ILE A 350 -0.40 4.20 -6.25
N THR A 351 -0.14 3.18 -5.45
CA THR A 351 -0.22 1.78 -5.88
C THR A 351 -1.65 1.39 -6.28
N LEU A 352 -2.66 1.89 -5.56
CA LEU A 352 -4.06 1.68 -5.94
C LEU A 352 -4.36 2.32 -7.29
N ALA A 353 -3.97 3.58 -7.50
CA ALA A 353 -4.16 4.27 -8.78
C ALA A 353 -3.53 3.49 -9.94
N ALA A 354 -2.32 3.00 -9.72
CA ALA A 354 -1.59 2.15 -10.64
C ALA A 354 -2.35 0.88 -11.00
N THR A 355 -2.82 0.16 -9.98
CA THR A 355 -3.54 -1.10 -10.16
C THR A 355 -4.85 -0.90 -10.92
N LEU A 356 -5.62 0.12 -10.57
CA LEU A 356 -6.89 0.41 -11.25
C LEU A 356 -6.65 0.79 -12.72
N ALA A 357 -5.58 1.54 -13.02
CA ALA A 357 -5.19 1.88 -14.37
C ALA A 357 -4.85 0.63 -15.19
N THR A 358 -4.17 -0.35 -14.58
CA THR A 358 -3.78 -1.60 -15.27
C THR A 358 -4.96 -2.52 -15.54
N THR A 359 -5.89 -2.63 -14.60
CA THR A 359 -7.03 -3.55 -14.74
C THR A 359 -8.10 -3.04 -15.70
N GLY A 360 -8.18 -1.72 -15.91
CA GLY A 360 -9.11 -1.09 -16.85
C GLY A 360 -10.60 -1.27 -16.55
N SER A 361 -10.95 -2.18 -15.64
CA SER A 361 -12.34 -2.52 -15.31
C SER A 361 -12.96 -1.59 -14.28
N ILE A 362 -12.14 -0.95 -13.43
CA ILE A 362 -12.59 -0.04 -12.37
C ILE A 362 -12.10 1.38 -12.71
N PRO A 363 -12.98 2.41 -12.64
CA PRO A 363 -12.57 3.76 -13.03
C PRO A 363 -11.54 4.34 -12.04
N VAL A 364 -10.35 4.66 -12.56
CA VAL A 364 -9.25 5.27 -11.76
C VAL A 364 -9.69 6.56 -11.06
N ALA A 365 -10.56 7.35 -11.71
CA ALA A 365 -11.13 8.56 -11.11
C ALA A 365 -11.92 8.29 -9.82
N GLY A 366 -12.39 7.05 -9.61
CA GLY A 366 -13.06 6.62 -8.37
C GLY A 366 -12.18 6.75 -7.12
N ILE A 367 -10.86 6.83 -7.27
CA ILE A 367 -9.94 7.10 -6.16
C ILE A 367 -10.26 8.43 -5.45
N ALA A 368 -10.83 9.39 -6.19
CA ALA A 368 -11.28 10.66 -5.59
C ALA A 368 -12.28 10.45 -4.46
N LEU A 369 -13.07 9.36 -4.48
CA LEU A 369 -14.05 9.05 -3.44
C LEU A 369 -13.40 8.75 -2.09
N ILE A 370 -12.18 8.23 -2.07
CA ILE A 370 -11.51 7.77 -0.85
C ILE A 370 -10.42 8.73 -0.35
N ILE A 371 -10.12 9.83 -1.08
CA ILE A 371 -9.07 10.80 -0.69
C ILE A 371 -9.26 11.27 0.75
N GLY A 372 -10.51 11.60 1.15
CA GLY A 372 -10.81 12.13 2.47
C GLY A 372 -10.51 11.16 3.62
N VAL A 373 -10.53 9.85 3.36
CA VAL A 373 -10.33 8.81 4.38
C VAL A 373 -9.01 8.05 4.23
N ASP A 374 -8.30 8.23 3.12
CA ASP A 374 -7.03 7.53 2.85
C ASP A 374 -6.00 7.76 3.96
N ARG A 375 -5.92 8.97 4.50
CA ARG A 375 -4.97 9.29 5.58
C ARG A 375 -5.17 8.40 6.80
N PHE A 376 -6.41 8.16 7.19
CA PHE A 376 -6.75 7.31 8.34
C PHE A 376 -6.45 5.84 8.05
N MET A 377 -6.81 5.39 6.85
CA MET A 377 -6.50 4.03 6.41
C MET A 377 -4.98 3.80 6.30
N SER A 378 -4.20 4.84 5.96
CA SER A 378 -2.74 4.79 5.93
C SER A 378 -2.13 4.48 7.28
N GLU A 379 -2.69 4.99 8.37
CA GLU A 379 -2.23 4.71 9.73
C GLU A 379 -2.42 3.23 10.10
N ALA A 380 -3.63 2.69 9.91
CA ALA A 380 -3.92 1.27 10.15
C ALA A 380 -3.02 0.36 9.29
N ARG A 381 -2.80 0.74 8.03
CA ARG A 381 -1.91 0.05 7.10
C ARG A 381 -0.48 0.01 7.59
N ALA A 382 0.08 1.17 8.02
CA ALA A 382 1.45 1.26 8.52
C ALA A 382 1.66 0.43 9.78
N ILE A 383 0.71 0.45 10.72
CA ILE A 383 0.73 -0.37 11.94
C ILE A 383 0.73 -1.85 11.58
N THR A 384 -0.16 -2.28 10.67
CA THR A 384 -0.28 -3.69 10.26
C THR A 384 0.99 -4.17 9.57
N ASN A 385 1.57 -3.37 8.66
CA ASN A 385 2.84 -3.69 7.99
C ASN A 385 3.97 -3.84 9.01
N PHE A 386 4.07 -2.95 9.97
CA PHE A 386 5.11 -2.97 10.99
C PHE A 386 5.02 -4.24 11.87
N ILE A 387 3.82 -4.57 12.33
CA ILE A 387 3.57 -5.79 13.13
C ILE A 387 3.85 -7.05 12.29
N GLY A 388 3.41 -7.09 11.02
CA GLY A 388 3.67 -8.19 10.11
C GLY A 388 5.17 -8.46 9.92
N ASN A 389 5.98 -7.40 9.77
CA ASN A 389 7.43 -7.53 9.64
C ASN A 389 8.12 -8.01 10.93
N ALA A 390 7.65 -7.57 12.10
CA ALA A 390 8.15 -8.08 13.38
C ALA A 390 7.85 -9.58 13.55
N VAL A 391 6.62 -10.00 13.23
CA VAL A 391 6.19 -11.41 13.25
C VAL A 391 7.01 -12.23 12.27
N ALA A 392 7.16 -11.78 11.02
CA ALA A 392 7.94 -12.45 9.98
C ALA A 392 9.38 -12.71 10.46
N THR A 393 10.02 -11.72 11.09
CA THR A 393 11.40 -11.81 11.57
C THR A 393 11.55 -12.91 12.63
N LEU A 394 10.68 -12.96 13.62
CA LEU A 394 10.68 -13.97 14.67
C LEU A 394 10.43 -15.38 14.09
N VAL A 395 9.42 -15.50 13.24
CA VAL A 395 9.04 -16.78 12.62
C VAL A 395 10.14 -17.32 11.75
N ILE A 396 10.74 -16.48 10.90
CA ILE A 396 11.80 -16.89 9.97
C ILE A 396 13.10 -17.23 10.74
N ALA A 397 13.45 -16.42 11.76
CA ALA A 397 14.61 -16.74 12.62
C ALA A 397 14.45 -18.12 13.26
N LYS A 398 13.29 -18.43 13.80
CA LYS A 398 13.02 -19.75 14.39
C LYS A 398 13.00 -20.86 13.34
N TRP A 399 12.33 -20.63 12.21
CA TRP A 399 12.28 -21.61 11.10
C TRP A 399 13.65 -21.91 10.50
N ASN A 400 14.58 -20.94 10.55
CA ASN A 400 15.94 -21.13 10.05
C ASN A 400 16.91 -21.73 11.10
N GLY A 401 16.52 -21.79 12.37
CA GLY A 401 17.39 -22.20 13.49
C GLY A 401 18.31 -21.09 13.99
N ASP A 402 18.03 -19.85 13.62
CA ASP A 402 18.82 -18.63 13.94
C ASP A 402 18.16 -17.79 15.06
N TYR A 403 17.43 -18.45 15.96
CA TYR A 403 16.77 -17.83 17.11
C TYR A 403 17.38 -18.31 18.44
N ASP A 404 17.87 -17.38 19.24
CA ASP A 404 18.41 -17.63 20.57
C ASP A 404 17.31 -17.46 21.63
N ALA A 405 16.77 -18.58 22.11
CA ALA A 405 15.69 -18.57 23.09
C ALA A 405 16.11 -18.00 24.46
N SER A 406 17.41 -17.99 24.79
CA SER A 406 17.90 -17.45 26.06
C SER A 406 17.73 -15.92 26.14
N LYS A 407 17.76 -15.23 25.00
CA LYS A 407 17.53 -13.79 24.87
C LYS A 407 16.07 -13.45 24.65
N GLY A 408 15.28 -14.40 24.20
CA GLY A 408 13.90 -14.19 23.74
C GLY A 408 12.81 -14.25 24.80
N ALA A 409 13.13 -14.21 26.08
CA ALA A 409 12.14 -14.33 27.18
C ALA A 409 11.00 -13.29 27.12
N GLU A 410 11.28 -12.10 26.57
CA GLU A 410 10.30 -11.01 26.48
C GLU A 410 9.23 -11.23 25.38
N VAL A 411 9.49 -12.10 24.41
CA VAL A 411 8.58 -12.38 23.27
C VAL A 411 8.10 -13.84 23.24
N SER A 412 8.72 -14.73 24.01
CA SER A 412 8.32 -16.15 24.14
C SER A 412 7.04 -16.33 24.95
N LYS A 413 6.39 -17.49 24.80
CA LYS A 413 5.16 -17.83 25.55
C LYS A 413 5.37 -17.82 27.06
#